data_a8b9a28f4c38311a27a70f1d3e800599
#
_entry.id   a8b9a28f4c38311a27a70f1d3e800599
#
_cell.length_a   1.000
_cell.length_b   1.000
_cell.length_c   1.000
_cell.angle_alpha   90.00
_cell.angle_beta   90.00
_cell.angle_gamma   90.00
#
_symmetry.space_group_name_H-M   'P 1'
#
loop_
_entity.id
_entity.type
_entity.pdbx_description
1 polymer ?
#
loop_
_entity_poly.entity_id
_entity_poly.type
_entity_poly.pdbx_seq_one_letter_code
_entity_poly.pdbx_strand_id
1 'polypeptide(L)'
;MMKKRIVVIGGGVIGLATAWVLVKQGHQVQLLERNSQAGVATSFANGGQLSYRYVAPLADKGVPMQGLKWMGKSDSPLNMRLRLSFSQWRWLLAFLMSCNSRTNKLNGDHILRLSLLSRQVMEAWLLEDNLDDFHWRRSGKLIIHRRQQDLAKAAKGIDPQFQQALSREECVHLEPALKHIGHSLCGGIYSPGDETADCYKFCQALLTKLNASANFSLQTGCEVLQLNKKGERIVSITTRTGTLVADDYVVAAGNGSTHLLAGTGTHVPLCGLKGYSLTLPFPQKMGIAPQISVTDYGHKIVYARLGDRLRIAAMVDIGYDGNELRSERIGALKQIVAASFPQLQGIDEAELWTGMRPSTPAGPPLLGRAKYQNLWMNLGQGSLGFTLAAGSAVVLGALLSGEDPAISLDGLTWSQSV
;
A
#
# COMPACT_ATOMS: atom_id res chain seq x y z
N MET A 1 -6.90 30.98 5.80
CA MET A 1 -7.68 29.97 5.05
C MET A 1 -9.06 29.82 5.65
N MET A 2 -10.13 29.71 4.88
CA MET A 2 -11.48 29.51 5.43
C MET A 2 -11.62 28.09 5.96
N LYS A 3 -12.11 27.97 7.19
CA LYS A 3 -12.40 26.67 7.81
C LYS A 3 -13.57 26.00 7.08
N LYS A 4 -13.39 24.77 6.60
CA LYS A 4 -14.39 23.98 5.88
C LYS A 4 -14.83 22.78 6.70
N ARG A 5 -16.05 22.29 6.45
CA ARG A 5 -16.53 20.97 6.87
C ARG A 5 -16.21 19.97 5.78
N ILE A 6 -15.42 18.95 6.09
CA ILE A 6 -14.94 17.97 5.13
C ILE A 6 -15.34 16.58 5.58
N VAL A 7 -15.95 15.81 4.70
CA VAL A 7 -16.21 14.39 4.93
C VAL A 7 -15.14 13.57 4.23
N VAL A 8 -14.43 12.73 4.99
CA VAL A 8 -13.48 11.73 4.48
C VAL A 8 -14.15 10.36 4.50
N ILE A 9 -14.23 9.69 3.35
CA ILE A 9 -14.89 8.40 3.18
C ILE A 9 -13.86 7.29 3.11
N GLY A 10 -13.78 6.47 4.15
CA GLY A 10 -12.85 5.36 4.32
C GLY A 10 -11.83 5.58 5.43
N GLY A 11 -11.87 4.73 6.47
CA GLY A 11 -11.02 4.76 7.65
C GLY A 11 -9.76 3.89 7.56
N GLY A 12 -9.24 3.62 6.36
CA GLY A 12 -7.93 3.00 6.17
C GLY A 12 -6.78 4.00 6.37
N VAL A 13 -5.54 3.52 6.21
CA VAL A 13 -4.33 4.34 6.40
C VAL A 13 -4.34 5.63 5.55
N ILE A 14 -4.88 5.58 4.34
CA ILE A 14 -4.97 6.73 3.45
C ILE A 14 -5.98 7.77 3.97
N GLY A 15 -7.17 7.32 4.38
CA GLY A 15 -8.20 8.22 4.91
C GLY A 15 -7.81 8.85 6.24
N LEU A 16 -7.20 8.07 7.15
CA LEU A 16 -6.72 8.57 8.44
C LEU A 16 -5.57 9.58 8.29
N ALA A 17 -4.58 9.28 7.42
CA ALA A 17 -3.51 10.21 7.11
C ALA A 17 -4.05 11.52 6.48
N THR A 18 -5.04 11.40 5.58
CA THR A 18 -5.71 12.57 4.98
C THR A 18 -6.46 13.38 6.03
N ALA A 19 -7.23 12.72 6.90
CA ALA A 19 -7.96 13.39 7.97
C ALA A 19 -7.00 14.13 8.93
N TRP A 20 -5.84 13.51 9.25
CA TRP A 20 -4.82 14.13 10.09
C TRP A 20 -4.30 15.45 9.50
N VAL A 21 -3.93 15.44 8.23
CA VAL A 21 -3.47 16.67 7.54
C VAL A 21 -4.56 17.74 7.53
N LEU A 22 -5.80 17.38 7.18
CA LEU A 22 -6.90 18.34 7.11
C LEU A 22 -7.26 18.94 8.46
N VAL A 23 -7.19 18.15 9.55
CA VAL A 23 -7.39 18.64 10.92
C VAL A 23 -6.25 19.59 11.32
N LYS A 24 -4.98 19.26 11.00
CA LYS A 24 -3.84 20.17 11.23
C LYS A 24 -3.97 21.50 10.46
N GLN A 25 -4.62 21.49 9.29
CA GLN A 25 -4.95 22.70 8.54
C GLN A 25 -6.16 23.49 9.10
N GLY A 26 -6.75 23.03 10.21
CA GLY A 26 -7.83 23.72 10.91
C GLY A 26 -9.23 23.43 10.36
N HIS A 27 -9.40 22.47 9.44
CA HIS A 27 -10.71 22.05 8.93
C HIS A 27 -11.48 21.24 9.96
N GLN A 28 -12.82 21.24 9.88
CA GLN A 28 -13.68 20.30 10.58
C GLN A 28 -13.81 19.03 9.74
N VAL A 29 -13.33 17.90 10.25
CA VAL A 29 -13.27 16.65 9.52
C VAL A 29 -14.16 15.60 10.17
N GLN A 30 -15.09 15.04 9.40
CA GLN A 30 -15.83 13.84 9.76
C GLN A 30 -15.32 12.66 8.91
N LEU A 31 -14.80 11.62 9.56
CA LEU A 31 -14.37 10.41 8.89
C LEU A 31 -15.43 9.32 9.01
N LEU A 32 -15.81 8.73 7.88
CA LEU A 32 -16.80 7.66 7.80
C LEU A 32 -16.12 6.34 7.44
N GLU A 33 -16.34 5.31 8.27
CA GLU A 33 -15.81 3.96 8.03
C GLU A 33 -16.98 2.94 8.07
N ARG A 34 -17.05 2.09 7.05
CA ARG A 34 -18.11 1.07 6.93
C ARG A 34 -17.97 -0.07 7.94
N ASN A 35 -16.74 -0.41 8.33
CA ASN A 35 -16.49 -1.44 9.35
C ASN A 35 -16.73 -0.87 10.76
N SER A 36 -16.80 -1.75 11.75
CA SER A 36 -16.94 -1.39 13.15
C SER A 36 -15.71 -0.68 13.74
N GLN A 37 -14.56 -0.76 13.06
CA GLN A 37 -13.30 -0.14 13.46
C GLN A 37 -12.54 0.39 12.25
N ALA A 38 -11.76 1.46 12.44
CA ALA A 38 -10.85 1.98 11.43
C ALA A 38 -9.57 1.11 11.33
N GLY A 39 -9.00 1.04 10.13
CA GLY A 39 -7.74 0.31 9.86
C GLY A 39 -7.88 -1.20 9.66
N VAL A 40 -9.05 -1.79 9.84
CA VAL A 40 -9.25 -3.26 9.84
C VAL A 40 -9.37 -3.91 8.46
N ALA A 41 -9.39 -3.12 7.38
CA ALA A 41 -9.39 -3.66 6.01
C ALA A 41 -7.96 -3.91 5.52
N THR A 42 -7.58 -3.43 4.33
CA THR A 42 -6.25 -3.63 3.72
C THR A 42 -5.08 -3.10 4.57
N SER A 43 -5.33 -2.20 5.52
CA SER A 43 -4.33 -1.65 6.44
C SER A 43 -4.01 -2.54 7.63
N PHE A 44 -4.79 -3.60 7.90
CA PHE A 44 -4.69 -4.40 9.13
C PHE A 44 -3.40 -5.23 9.19
N ALA A 45 -3.13 -6.03 8.16
CA ALA A 45 -2.01 -6.96 8.18
C ALA A 45 -1.23 -6.96 6.85
N ASN A 46 -0.92 -5.78 6.36
CA ASN A 46 -0.04 -5.60 5.19
C ASN A 46 1.42 -5.98 5.51
N GLY A 47 2.33 -5.84 4.55
CA GLY A 47 3.71 -6.26 4.67
C GLY A 47 4.57 -5.51 5.70
N GLY A 48 4.06 -4.45 6.31
CA GLY A 48 4.76 -3.69 7.33
C GLY A 48 6.06 -3.01 6.86
N GLN A 49 6.23 -2.83 5.54
CA GLN A 49 7.40 -2.17 4.97
C GLN A 49 7.08 -0.73 4.57
N LEU A 50 7.96 0.18 4.94
CA LEU A 50 8.05 1.55 4.44
C LEU A 50 9.26 1.61 3.50
N SER A 51 9.02 1.26 2.22
CA SER A 51 10.07 1.13 1.20
C SER A 51 10.03 2.32 0.27
N TYR A 52 10.92 3.28 0.51
CA TYR A 52 10.85 4.57 -0.19
C TYR A 52 11.52 4.57 -1.57
N ARG A 53 12.41 3.61 -1.84
CA ARG A 53 13.11 3.52 -3.13
C ARG A 53 12.79 2.26 -3.94
N TYR A 54 12.18 1.26 -3.32
CA TYR A 54 11.71 0.06 -4.03
C TYR A 54 10.22 0.21 -4.37
N VAL A 55 9.93 1.10 -5.30
CA VAL A 55 8.57 1.57 -5.64
C VAL A 55 8.17 1.31 -7.09
N ALA A 56 8.94 0.52 -7.84
CA ALA A 56 8.65 0.23 -9.25
C ALA A 56 7.24 -0.38 -9.41
N PRO A 57 6.46 0.08 -10.41
CA PRO A 57 5.14 -0.48 -10.72
C PRO A 57 5.19 -1.97 -11.02
N LEU A 58 4.07 -2.67 -10.72
CA LEU A 58 3.90 -4.08 -11.09
C LEU A 58 3.94 -4.28 -12.62
N ALA A 59 3.43 -3.31 -13.38
CA ALA A 59 3.40 -3.34 -14.84
C ALA A 59 4.81 -3.17 -15.42
N ASP A 60 5.54 -4.28 -15.68
CA ASP A 60 6.86 -4.31 -16.33
C ASP A 60 6.84 -5.25 -17.53
N LYS A 61 7.74 -5.05 -18.48
CA LYS A 61 7.86 -5.74 -19.78
C LYS A 61 7.76 -7.27 -19.68
N GLY A 62 8.31 -7.90 -18.64
CA GLY A 62 8.29 -9.36 -18.46
C GLY A 62 7.04 -9.92 -17.79
N VAL A 63 6.22 -9.09 -17.15
CA VAL A 63 5.13 -9.53 -16.27
C VAL A 63 4.02 -10.29 -17.01
N PRO A 64 3.55 -9.89 -18.20
CA PRO A 64 2.52 -10.64 -18.92
C PRO A 64 2.92 -12.08 -19.24
N MET A 65 4.13 -12.28 -19.73
CA MET A 65 4.65 -13.61 -20.05
C MET A 65 4.88 -14.46 -18.79
N GLN A 66 5.37 -13.86 -17.72
CA GLN A 66 5.53 -14.53 -16.44
C GLN A 66 4.17 -14.89 -15.84
N GLY A 67 3.19 -14.00 -15.90
CA GLY A 67 1.82 -14.25 -15.44
C GLY A 67 1.17 -15.46 -16.11
N LEU A 68 1.35 -15.60 -17.42
CA LEU A 68 0.89 -16.78 -18.14
C LEU A 68 1.55 -18.09 -17.67
N LYS A 69 2.87 -18.06 -17.40
CA LYS A 69 3.61 -19.22 -16.86
C LYS A 69 3.22 -19.59 -15.44
N TRP A 70 2.71 -18.66 -14.67
CA TRP A 70 2.34 -18.82 -13.27
C TRP A 70 0.85 -19.15 -13.09
N MET A 71 0.05 -18.98 -14.12
CA MET A 71 -1.39 -19.22 -14.05
C MET A 71 -1.68 -20.66 -13.63
N GLY A 72 -2.55 -20.82 -12.64
CA GLY A 72 -2.96 -22.12 -12.10
C GLY A 72 -1.99 -22.77 -11.11
N LYS A 73 -0.83 -22.18 -10.82
CA LYS A 73 0.13 -22.70 -9.83
C LYS A 73 -0.11 -22.08 -8.46
N SER A 74 -0.30 -22.89 -7.42
CA SER A 74 -0.57 -22.42 -6.06
C SER A 74 0.61 -21.72 -5.39
N ASP A 75 1.84 -22.07 -5.75
CA ASP A 75 3.10 -21.54 -5.23
C ASP A 75 3.59 -20.28 -5.98
N SER A 76 2.95 -19.92 -7.09
CA SER A 76 3.37 -18.80 -7.92
C SER A 76 3.17 -17.44 -7.23
N PRO A 77 4.06 -16.46 -7.43
CA PRO A 77 3.89 -15.12 -6.89
C PRO A 77 2.63 -14.38 -7.39
N LEU A 78 2.21 -14.66 -8.61
CA LEU A 78 1.05 -14.06 -9.25
C LEU A 78 0.12 -15.15 -9.77
N ASN A 79 -1.16 -15.07 -9.42
CA ASN A 79 -2.20 -15.91 -9.99
C ASN A 79 -3.34 -15.05 -10.55
N MET A 80 -4.06 -15.53 -11.53
CA MET A 80 -5.13 -14.79 -12.19
C MET A 80 -6.30 -15.68 -12.51
N ARG A 81 -7.51 -15.21 -12.16
CA ARG A 81 -8.78 -15.78 -12.58
C ARG A 81 -9.49 -14.79 -13.51
N LEU A 82 -9.70 -15.20 -14.74
CA LEU A 82 -10.48 -14.40 -15.69
C LEU A 82 -11.97 -14.51 -15.36
N ARG A 83 -12.66 -13.39 -15.35
CA ARG A 83 -14.08 -13.27 -15.03
C ARG A 83 -14.81 -12.60 -16.20
N LEU A 84 -16.08 -12.85 -16.34
CA LEU A 84 -16.96 -12.13 -17.25
C LEU A 84 -17.32 -10.76 -16.62
N SER A 85 -16.33 -9.86 -16.55
CA SER A 85 -16.45 -8.53 -15.94
C SER A 85 -15.78 -7.50 -16.83
N PHE A 86 -16.57 -6.57 -17.35
CA PHE A 86 -16.07 -5.49 -18.20
C PHE A 86 -14.99 -4.65 -17.49
N SER A 87 -15.15 -4.39 -16.20
CA SER A 87 -14.17 -3.62 -15.42
C SER A 87 -12.84 -4.35 -15.30
N GLN A 88 -12.84 -5.68 -15.10
CA GLN A 88 -11.62 -6.47 -15.05
C GLN A 88 -10.89 -6.46 -16.40
N TRP A 89 -11.61 -6.66 -17.52
CA TRP A 89 -11.01 -6.67 -18.85
C TRP A 89 -10.43 -5.31 -19.23
N ARG A 90 -11.15 -4.23 -18.92
CA ARG A 90 -10.66 -2.87 -19.13
C ARG A 90 -9.39 -2.60 -18.33
N TRP A 91 -9.36 -3.01 -17.05
CA TRP A 91 -8.17 -2.88 -16.21
C TRP A 91 -7.00 -3.72 -16.73
N LEU A 92 -7.23 -4.98 -17.12
CA LEU A 92 -6.21 -5.87 -17.68
C LEU A 92 -5.63 -5.32 -18.99
N LEU A 93 -6.46 -4.78 -19.86
CA LEU A 93 -6.00 -4.16 -21.11
C LEU A 93 -5.10 -2.95 -20.80
N ALA A 94 -5.52 -2.05 -19.93
CA ALA A 94 -4.72 -0.90 -19.52
C ALA A 94 -3.40 -1.33 -18.83
N PHE A 95 -3.45 -2.41 -18.02
CA PHE A 95 -2.27 -3.00 -17.40
C PHE A 95 -1.29 -3.53 -18.47
N LEU A 96 -1.78 -4.28 -19.45
CA LEU A 96 -0.96 -4.81 -20.55
C LEU A 96 -0.32 -3.69 -21.38
N MET A 97 -1.07 -2.63 -21.69
CA MET A 97 -0.54 -1.45 -22.39
C MET A 97 0.56 -0.74 -21.58
N SER A 98 0.48 -0.80 -20.24
CA SER A 98 1.49 -0.23 -19.34
C SER A 98 2.73 -1.12 -19.16
N CYS A 99 2.69 -2.40 -19.61
CA CYS A 99 3.76 -3.38 -19.44
C CYS A 99 4.89 -3.17 -20.47
N ASN A 100 5.54 -2.02 -20.42
CA ASN A 100 6.74 -1.72 -21.21
C ASN A 100 7.76 -0.93 -20.37
N SER A 101 9.04 -1.03 -20.71
CA SER A 101 10.13 -0.48 -19.88
C SER A 101 10.10 1.05 -19.77
N ARG A 102 9.64 1.76 -20.82
CA ARG A 102 9.55 3.22 -20.81
C ARG A 102 8.46 3.69 -19.84
N THR A 103 7.27 3.12 -19.95
CA THR A 103 6.13 3.45 -19.06
C THR A 103 6.43 3.03 -17.62
N ASN A 104 7.04 1.84 -17.41
CA ASN A 104 7.42 1.38 -16.08
C ASN A 104 8.40 2.35 -15.40
N LYS A 105 9.44 2.80 -16.13
CA LYS A 105 10.41 3.77 -15.61
C LYS A 105 9.73 5.11 -15.28
N LEU A 106 8.97 5.67 -16.20
CA LEU A 106 8.28 6.95 -16.02
C LEU A 106 7.34 6.91 -14.80
N ASN A 107 6.51 5.88 -14.70
CA ASN A 107 5.59 5.71 -13.58
C ASN A 107 6.33 5.41 -12.26
N GLY A 108 7.47 4.70 -12.33
CA GLY A 108 8.37 4.52 -11.20
C GLY A 108 8.91 5.85 -10.67
N ASP A 109 9.32 6.75 -11.56
CA ASP A 109 9.81 8.09 -11.20
C ASP A 109 8.70 8.94 -10.54
N HIS A 110 7.46 8.85 -11.02
CA HIS A 110 6.31 9.53 -10.39
C HIS A 110 6.03 9.01 -8.97
N ILE A 111 6.04 7.69 -8.79
CA ILE A 111 5.82 7.08 -7.46
C ILE A 111 7.01 7.39 -6.53
N LEU A 112 8.25 7.35 -7.04
CA LEU A 112 9.45 7.66 -6.26
C LEU A 112 9.39 9.07 -5.67
N ARG A 113 9.01 10.06 -6.49
CA ARG A 113 8.86 11.44 -6.05
C ARG A 113 7.85 11.58 -4.89
N LEU A 114 6.69 10.94 -5.01
CA LEU A 114 5.68 10.91 -3.94
C LEU A 114 6.16 10.14 -2.72
N SER A 115 6.89 9.06 -2.91
CA SER A 115 7.44 8.23 -1.83
C SER A 115 8.49 8.97 -1.02
N LEU A 116 9.37 9.72 -1.66
CA LEU A 116 10.37 10.54 -0.97
C LEU A 116 9.73 11.68 -0.17
N LEU A 117 8.71 12.34 -0.71
CA LEU A 117 7.90 13.29 0.06
C LEU A 117 7.24 12.60 1.25
N SER A 118 6.68 11.41 1.04
CA SER A 118 6.02 10.67 2.12
C SER A 118 6.99 10.31 3.25
N ARG A 119 8.25 10.00 2.94
CA ARG A 119 9.30 9.79 3.93
C ARG A 119 9.55 11.05 4.76
N GLN A 120 9.73 12.20 4.11
CA GLN A 120 9.97 13.48 4.80
C GLN A 120 8.82 13.83 5.74
N VAL A 121 7.58 13.65 5.27
CA VAL A 121 6.38 13.91 6.07
C VAL A 121 6.26 12.91 7.23
N MET A 122 6.58 11.64 7.04
CA MET A 122 6.57 10.63 8.10
C MET A 122 7.62 10.96 9.17
N GLU A 123 8.82 11.37 8.77
CA GLU A 123 9.86 11.81 9.71
C GLU A 123 9.41 13.03 10.52
N ALA A 124 8.73 14.00 9.89
CA ALA A 124 8.16 15.15 10.59
C ALA A 124 7.05 14.72 11.59
N TRP A 125 6.17 13.81 11.21
CA TRP A 125 5.12 13.30 12.12
C TRP A 125 5.68 12.55 13.31
N LEU A 126 6.77 11.79 13.12
CA LEU A 126 7.47 11.11 14.21
C LEU A 126 8.08 12.10 15.20
N LEU A 127 8.74 13.15 14.71
CA LEU A 127 9.53 14.10 15.52
C LEU A 127 8.67 15.22 16.12
N GLU A 128 7.82 15.83 15.29
CA GLU A 128 7.06 17.03 15.66
C GLU A 128 5.71 16.70 16.29
N ASP A 129 5.03 15.68 15.76
CA ASP A 129 3.71 15.27 16.22
C ASP A 129 3.77 14.18 17.30
N ASN A 130 4.98 13.69 17.64
CA ASN A 130 5.20 12.55 18.55
C ASN A 130 4.27 11.37 18.18
N LEU A 131 4.25 11.03 16.91
CA LEU A 131 3.50 9.91 16.40
C LEU A 131 4.35 8.65 16.53
N ASP A 132 4.21 7.96 17.64
CA ASP A 132 4.96 6.76 18.02
C ASP A 132 4.03 5.57 18.29
N ASP A 133 4.49 4.53 18.95
CA ASP A 133 3.72 3.33 19.35
C ASP A 133 3.10 2.51 18.18
N PHE A 134 3.79 2.50 17.03
CA PHE A 134 3.41 1.64 15.91
C PHE A 134 4.54 0.71 15.42
N HIS A 135 5.45 0.34 16.33
CA HIS A 135 6.59 -0.53 16.08
C HIS A 135 7.50 -0.06 14.94
N TRP A 136 7.60 1.26 14.77
CA TRP A 136 8.46 1.85 13.75
C TRP A 136 9.94 1.59 14.04
N ARG A 137 10.68 1.22 13.00
CA ARG A 137 12.13 0.99 13.07
C ARG A 137 12.82 1.36 11.75
N ARG A 138 13.97 2.00 11.83
CA ARG A 138 14.92 2.09 10.70
C ARG A 138 15.65 0.76 10.57
N SER A 139 14.96 -0.25 10.08
CA SER A 139 15.47 -1.61 9.97
C SER A 139 16.42 -1.81 8.78
N GLY A 140 16.42 -0.90 7.82
CA GLY A 140 16.94 -1.18 6.50
C GLY A 140 16.08 -2.20 5.75
N LYS A 141 16.36 -2.35 4.46
CA LYS A 141 15.71 -3.36 3.61
C LYS A 141 16.72 -4.04 2.73
N LEU A 142 16.73 -5.37 2.75
CA LEU A 142 17.53 -6.21 1.89
C LEU A 142 16.63 -6.95 0.89
N ILE A 143 16.85 -6.74 -0.42
CA ILE A 143 16.17 -7.47 -1.48
C ILE A 143 17.12 -8.54 -1.98
N ILE A 144 16.83 -9.81 -1.68
CA ILE A 144 17.68 -10.94 -2.07
C ILE A 144 17.30 -11.46 -3.46
N HIS A 145 18.32 -11.81 -4.25
CA HIS A 145 18.18 -12.32 -5.60
C HIS A 145 18.80 -13.72 -5.74
N ARG A 146 18.03 -14.62 -6.37
CA ARG A 146 18.44 -16.02 -6.62
C ARG A 146 18.97 -16.26 -8.03
N ARG A 147 18.87 -15.27 -8.92
CA ARG A 147 19.35 -15.33 -10.29
C ARG A 147 20.27 -14.14 -10.59
N GLN A 148 21.43 -14.43 -11.16
CA GLN A 148 22.45 -13.41 -11.45
C GLN A 148 21.92 -12.30 -12.38
N GLN A 149 21.06 -12.67 -13.35
CA GLN A 149 20.46 -11.69 -14.27
C GLN A 149 19.56 -10.68 -13.56
N ASP A 150 18.78 -11.13 -12.56
CA ASP A 150 17.91 -10.25 -11.78
C ASP A 150 18.72 -9.31 -10.87
N LEU A 151 19.78 -9.83 -10.24
CA LEU A 151 20.69 -9.02 -9.45
C LEU A 151 21.40 -7.97 -10.31
N ALA A 152 21.93 -8.35 -11.46
CA ALA A 152 22.62 -7.43 -12.37
C ALA A 152 21.68 -6.34 -12.92
N LYS A 153 20.41 -6.70 -13.22
CA LYS A 153 19.37 -5.71 -13.60
C LYS A 153 19.09 -4.75 -12.45
N ALA A 154 18.91 -5.26 -11.23
CA ALA A 154 18.65 -4.46 -10.05
C ALA A 154 19.82 -3.52 -9.72
N ALA A 155 21.04 -4.01 -9.74
CA ALA A 155 22.25 -3.24 -9.45
C ALA A 155 22.50 -2.06 -10.42
N LYS A 156 22.04 -2.17 -11.68
CA LYS A 156 22.11 -1.05 -12.65
C LYS A 156 21.13 0.09 -12.33
N GLY A 157 20.09 -0.18 -11.54
CA GLY A 157 19.03 0.77 -11.23
C GLY A 157 19.13 1.41 -9.84
N ILE A 158 20.17 1.08 -9.05
CA ILE A 158 20.34 1.66 -7.70
C ILE A 158 20.92 3.08 -7.80
N ASP A 159 20.61 3.86 -6.76
CA ASP A 159 21.31 5.10 -6.44
C ASP A 159 22.37 4.77 -5.38
N PRO A 160 23.68 4.84 -5.74
CA PRO A 160 24.76 4.43 -4.83
C PRO A 160 24.85 5.26 -3.54
N GLN A 161 24.27 6.45 -3.52
CA GLN A 161 24.21 7.28 -2.32
C GLN A 161 23.30 6.67 -1.24
N PHE A 162 22.30 5.88 -1.65
CA PHE A 162 21.25 5.38 -0.74
C PHE A 162 21.08 3.86 -0.76
N GLN A 163 21.70 3.18 -1.72
CA GLN A 163 21.56 1.75 -1.91
C GLN A 163 22.91 1.10 -2.22
N GLN A 164 23.05 -0.15 -1.81
CA GLN A 164 24.28 -0.93 -2.00
C GLN A 164 23.95 -2.27 -2.63
N ALA A 165 24.71 -2.66 -3.64
CA ALA A 165 24.70 -4.03 -4.15
C ALA A 165 25.65 -4.87 -3.30
N LEU A 166 25.12 -5.95 -2.72
CA LEU A 166 25.85 -6.86 -1.83
C LEU A 166 26.05 -8.22 -2.48
N SER A 167 27.23 -8.82 -2.24
CA SER A 167 27.49 -10.24 -2.51
C SER A 167 26.61 -11.13 -1.63
N ARG A 168 26.62 -12.42 -1.93
CA ARG A 168 25.96 -13.44 -1.12
C ARG A 168 26.47 -13.45 0.32
N GLU A 169 27.79 -13.41 0.49
CA GLU A 169 28.50 -13.44 1.77
C GLU A 169 28.14 -12.21 2.61
N GLU A 170 28.12 -11.01 1.99
CA GLU A 170 27.72 -9.77 2.64
C GLU A 170 26.23 -9.79 3.03
N CYS A 171 25.35 -10.37 2.22
CA CYS A 171 23.94 -10.55 2.57
C CYS A 171 23.77 -11.42 3.82
N VAL A 172 24.49 -12.54 3.92
CA VAL A 172 24.44 -13.45 5.08
C VAL A 172 25.11 -12.82 6.31
N HIS A 173 26.15 -12.02 6.13
CA HIS A 173 26.77 -11.27 7.22
C HIS A 173 25.82 -10.20 7.78
N LEU A 174 25.15 -9.46 6.91
CA LEU A 174 24.17 -8.43 7.28
C LEU A 174 22.92 -9.04 7.96
N GLU A 175 22.45 -10.18 7.46
CA GLU A 175 21.27 -10.89 7.98
C GLU A 175 21.56 -12.38 8.14
N PRO A 176 22.03 -12.79 9.35
CA PRO A 176 22.44 -14.18 9.62
C PRO A 176 21.34 -15.22 9.45
N ALA A 177 20.06 -14.83 9.54
CA ALA A 177 18.94 -15.73 9.28
C ALA A 177 18.94 -16.29 7.84
N LEU A 178 19.61 -15.62 6.89
CA LEU A 178 19.74 -16.06 5.50
C LEU A 178 20.77 -17.19 5.32
N LYS A 179 21.51 -17.58 6.36
CA LYS A 179 22.59 -18.59 6.27
C LYS A 179 22.12 -19.90 5.63
N HIS A 180 20.92 -20.35 5.96
CA HIS A 180 20.38 -21.62 5.43
C HIS A 180 20.18 -21.57 3.92
N ILE A 181 19.64 -20.46 3.38
CA ILE A 181 19.40 -20.29 1.95
C ILE A 181 20.55 -19.61 1.22
N GLY A 182 21.63 -19.26 1.91
CA GLY A 182 22.78 -18.53 1.36
C GLY A 182 23.32 -19.16 0.08
N HIS A 183 23.41 -20.50 0.01
CA HIS A 183 23.88 -21.23 -1.16
C HIS A 183 23.02 -20.99 -2.43
N SER A 184 21.74 -20.63 -2.28
CA SER A 184 20.81 -20.36 -3.38
C SER A 184 20.73 -18.87 -3.75
N LEU A 185 21.49 -18.01 -3.09
CA LEU A 185 21.51 -16.57 -3.35
C LEU A 185 22.67 -16.19 -4.29
N CYS A 186 22.43 -15.23 -5.15
CA CYS A 186 23.47 -14.55 -5.93
C CYS A 186 23.97 -13.26 -5.26
N GLY A 187 23.18 -12.68 -4.37
CA GLY A 187 23.44 -11.43 -3.67
C GLY A 187 22.16 -10.65 -3.43
N GLY A 188 22.28 -9.37 -3.12
CA GLY A 188 21.12 -8.53 -2.81
C GLY A 188 21.34 -7.05 -3.04
N ILE A 189 20.27 -6.28 -2.94
CA ILE A 189 20.29 -4.82 -2.90
C ILE A 189 19.85 -4.40 -1.49
N TYR A 190 20.70 -3.66 -0.81
CA TYR A 190 20.45 -3.14 0.52
C TYR A 190 20.14 -1.64 0.50
N SER A 191 19.07 -1.24 1.15
CA SER A 191 18.62 0.14 1.32
C SER A 191 18.59 0.45 2.83
N PRO A 192 19.64 1.04 3.42
CA PRO A 192 19.73 1.29 4.86
C PRO A 192 18.67 2.28 5.37
N GLY A 193 18.17 3.16 4.49
CA GLY A 193 17.17 4.17 4.84
C GLY A 193 15.71 3.69 4.76
N ASP A 194 15.45 2.44 4.38
CA ASP A 194 14.10 1.88 4.40
C ASP A 194 13.74 1.41 5.83
N GLU A 195 12.44 1.32 6.10
CA GLU A 195 11.91 1.16 7.45
C GLU A 195 10.88 0.06 7.52
N THR A 196 10.57 -0.37 8.75
CA THR A 196 9.42 -1.24 9.04
C THR A 196 8.54 -0.61 10.10
N ALA A 197 7.23 -0.84 10.00
CA ALA A 197 6.26 -0.42 10.99
C ALA A 197 4.96 -1.22 10.85
N ASP A 198 4.18 -1.30 11.95
CA ASP A 198 2.85 -1.89 11.93
C ASP A 198 1.82 -0.86 11.45
N CYS A 199 1.29 -1.07 10.24
CA CYS A 199 0.34 -0.15 9.62
C CYS A 199 -0.98 -0.03 10.39
N TYR A 200 -1.46 -1.11 11.00
CA TYR A 200 -2.67 -1.05 11.83
C TYR A 200 -2.43 -0.22 13.08
N LYS A 201 -1.32 -0.44 13.79
CA LYS A 201 -0.95 0.40 14.93
C LYS A 201 -0.73 1.87 14.54
N PHE A 202 -0.14 2.13 13.37
CA PHE A 202 -0.05 3.49 12.84
C PHE A 202 -1.44 4.12 12.63
N CYS A 203 -2.41 3.36 12.10
CA CYS A 203 -3.79 3.83 12.01
C CYS A 203 -4.38 4.16 13.38
N GLN A 204 -4.11 3.34 14.40
CA GLN A 204 -4.59 3.59 15.77
C GLN A 204 -3.89 4.80 16.42
N ALA A 205 -2.59 4.97 16.19
CA ALA A 205 -1.84 6.14 16.68
C ALA A 205 -2.38 7.44 16.06
N LEU A 206 -2.62 7.46 14.73
CA LEU A 206 -3.28 8.60 14.07
C LEU A 206 -4.67 8.85 14.65
N LEU A 207 -5.46 7.81 14.88
CA LEU A 207 -6.81 7.93 15.43
C LEU A 207 -6.80 8.49 16.85
N THR A 208 -5.84 8.10 17.69
CA THR A 208 -5.64 8.67 19.03
C THR A 208 -5.38 10.18 18.95
N LYS A 209 -4.49 10.62 18.04
CA LYS A 209 -4.21 12.05 17.82
C LYS A 209 -5.43 12.80 17.27
N LEU A 210 -6.15 12.20 16.33
CA LEU A 210 -7.36 12.78 15.74
C LEU A 210 -8.47 12.96 16.78
N ASN A 211 -8.71 11.96 17.62
CA ASN A 211 -9.74 12.00 18.67
C ASN A 211 -9.45 13.04 19.76
N ALA A 212 -8.20 13.46 19.92
CA ALA A 212 -7.84 14.55 20.83
C ALA A 212 -8.22 15.95 20.27
N SER A 213 -8.60 16.04 18.99
CA SER A 213 -8.96 17.31 18.34
C SER A 213 -10.48 17.54 18.36
N ALA A 214 -10.93 18.70 18.82
CA ALA A 214 -12.32 19.14 18.71
C ALA A 214 -12.81 19.33 17.26
N ASN A 215 -11.89 19.33 16.28
CA ASN A 215 -12.22 19.46 14.86
C ASN A 215 -12.39 18.10 14.16
N PHE A 216 -12.38 16.99 14.88
CA PHE A 216 -12.50 15.66 14.30
C PHE A 216 -13.68 14.88 14.87
N SER A 217 -14.31 14.09 14.03
CA SER A 217 -15.27 13.06 14.44
C SER A 217 -15.13 11.80 13.59
N LEU A 218 -15.27 10.65 14.21
CA LEU A 218 -15.29 9.35 13.53
C LEU A 218 -16.68 8.72 13.67
N GLN A 219 -17.21 8.21 12.56
CA GLN A 219 -18.40 7.38 12.53
C GLN A 219 -18.06 6.03 11.89
N THR A 220 -17.99 4.98 12.69
CA THR A 220 -17.81 3.58 12.26
C THR A 220 -19.16 2.92 12.02
N GLY A 221 -19.17 1.76 11.34
CA GLY A 221 -20.39 1.10 10.90
C GLY A 221 -21.21 1.92 9.90
N CYS A 222 -20.60 2.96 9.31
CA CYS A 222 -21.26 3.91 8.45
C CYS A 222 -20.81 3.73 6.99
N GLU A 223 -21.58 3.00 6.22
CA GLU A 223 -21.35 2.81 4.79
C GLU A 223 -21.97 3.96 3.98
N VAL A 224 -21.14 4.65 3.19
CA VAL A 224 -21.60 5.61 2.20
C VAL A 224 -22.09 4.87 0.97
N LEU A 225 -23.36 5.03 0.65
CA LEU A 225 -24.04 4.33 -0.44
C LEU A 225 -24.03 5.14 -1.73
N GLN A 226 -24.15 6.48 -1.63
CA GLN A 226 -24.29 7.35 -2.79
C GLN A 226 -23.73 8.76 -2.52
N LEU A 227 -23.17 9.35 -3.56
CA LEU A 227 -22.80 10.76 -3.65
C LEU A 227 -23.91 11.49 -4.46
N ASN A 228 -24.67 12.37 -3.79
CA ASN A 228 -25.77 13.08 -4.42
C ASN A 228 -25.26 14.35 -5.10
N LYS A 229 -25.49 14.46 -6.40
CA LYS A 229 -24.99 15.56 -7.24
C LYS A 229 -26.10 16.53 -7.64
N LYS A 230 -25.75 17.83 -7.72
CA LYS A 230 -26.57 18.87 -8.31
C LYS A 230 -25.67 19.86 -9.05
N GLY A 231 -25.85 19.98 -10.38
CA GLY A 231 -24.92 20.72 -11.21
C GLY A 231 -23.50 20.19 -11.15
N GLU A 232 -22.53 21.03 -10.87
CA GLU A 232 -21.09 20.71 -10.79
C GLU A 232 -20.61 20.36 -9.37
N ARG A 233 -21.51 20.13 -8.42
CA ARG A 233 -21.16 19.89 -7.03
C ARG A 233 -21.84 18.64 -6.47
N ILE A 234 -21.19 18.00 -5.52
CA ILE A 234 -21.82 17.05 -4.61
C ILE A 234 -22.50 17.87 -3.51
N VAL A 235 -23.81 17.68 -3.36
CA VAL A 235 -24.62 18.43 -2.38
C VAL A 235 -24.80 17.68 -1.06
N SER A 236 -24.70 16.37 -1.10
CA SER A 236 -24.78 15.51 0.09
C SER A 236 -24.28 14.09 -0.22
N ILE A 237 -24.13 13.27 0.83
CA ILE A 237 -23.92 11.83 0.72
C ILE A 237 -25.04 11.10 1.43
N THR A 238 -25.44 9.95 0.89
CA THR A 238 -26.42 9.04 1.52
C THR A 238 -25.68 7.90 2.18
N THR A 239 -26.00 7.65 3.45
CA THR A 239 -25.55 6.51 4.24
C THR A 239 -26.74 5.62 4.61
N ARG A 240 -26.50 4.48 5.27
CA ARG A 240 -27.59 3.66 5.81
C ARG A 240 -28.41 4.35 6.89
N THR A 241 -27.83 5.33 7.59
CA THR A 241 -28.43 5.99 8.75
C THR A 241 -28.94 7.40 8.44
N GLY A 242 -28.80 7.87 7.21
CA GLY A 242 -29.27 9.21 6.80
C GLY A 242 -28.39 9.90 5.80
N THR A 243 -28.62 11.19 5.64
CA THR A 243 -27.93 12.06 4.68
C THR A 243 -27.00 13.02 5.41
N LEU A 244 -25.78 13.19 4.91
CA LEU A 244 -24.78 14.12 5.45
C LEU A 244 -24.43 15.19 4.40
N VAL A 245 -24.21 16.42 4.86
CA VAL A 245 -23.85 17.59 4.05
C VAL A 245 -22.51 18.14 4.53
N ALA A 246 -21.61 18.42 3.58
CA ALA A 246 -20.31 19.03 3.84
C ALA A 246 -19.93 20.01 2.71
N ASP A 247 -18.87 20.79 2.94
CA ASP A 247 -18.34 21.69 1.93
C ASP A 247 -17.52 20.95 0.87
N ASP A 248 -16.72 19.96 1.32
CA ASP A 248 -15.91 19.09 0.47
C ASP A 248 -16.02 17.62 0.91
N TYR A 249 -15.84 16.70 -0.04
CA TYR A 249 -15.88 15.26 0.14
C TYR A 249 -14.60 14.62 -0.40
N VAL A 250 -13.94 13.83 0.41
CA VAL A 250 -12.73 13.08 0.04
C VAL A 250 -13.03 11.60 -0.01
N VAL A 251 -12.81 10.96 -1.15
CA VAL A 251 -12.94 9.52 -1.32
C VAL A 251 -11.58 8.85 -1.12
N ALA A 252 -11.46 8.04 -0.06
CA ALA A 252 -10.28 7.24 0.31
C ALA A 252 -10.70 5.79 0.67
N ALA A 253 -11.77 5.28 0.03
CA ALA A 253 -12.45 4.03 0.39
C ALA A 253 -11.83 2.77 -0.26
N GLY A 254 -10.56 2.84 -0.69
CA GLY A 254 -9.86 1.71 -1.31
C GLY A 254 -10.62 1.16 -2.52
N ASN A 255 -10.84 -0.16 -2.58
CA ASN A 255 -11.59 -0.78 -3.69
C ASN A 255 -13.07 -0.36 -3.75
N GLY A 256 -13.67 0.05 -2.63
CA GLY A 256 -15.04 0.57 -2.58
C GLY A 256 -15.22 1.87 -3.34
N SER A 257 -14.14 2.61 -3.58
CA SER A 257 -14.16 3.88 -4.31
C SER A 257 -14.66 3.75 -5.75
N THR A 258 -14.38 2.63 -6.42
CA THR A 258 -14.81 2.39 -7.80
C THR A 258 -16.33 2.44 -7.93
N HIS A 259 -17.03 1.72 -7.07
CA HIS A 259 -18.49 1.68 -7.07
C HIS A 259 -19.09 3.04 -6.70
N LEU A 260 -18.58 3.65 -5.64
CA LEU A 260 -19.08 4.93 -5.13
C LEU A 260 -18.92 6.05 -6.17
N LEU A 261 -17.78 6.13 -6.83
CA LEU A 261 -17.49 7.15 -7.85
C LEU A 261 -18.25 6.91 -9.16
N ALA A 262 -18.47 5.65 -9.54
CA ALA A 262 -19.23 5.31 -10.75
C ALA A 262 -20.65 5.92 -10.74
N GLY A 263 -21.32 5.99 -9.59
CA GLY A 263 -22.61 6.65 -9.41
C GLY A 263 -22.61 8.14 -9.76
N THR A 264 -21.44 8.79 -9.74
CA THR A 264 -21.27 10.20 -10.15
C THR A 264 -20.91 10.35 -11.64
N GLY A 265 -20.66 9.25 -12.34
CA GLY A 265 -20.10 9.24 -13.70
C GLY A 265 -18.57 9.44 -13.72
N THR A 266 -17.90 9.29 -12.57
CA THR A 266 -16.44 9.29 -12.46
C THR A 266 -15.96 7.85 -12.48
N HIS A 267 -15.25 7.45 -13.53
CA HIS A 267 -14.71 6.10 -13.65
C HIS A 267 -13.23 6.05 -13.30
N VAL A 268 -12.88 5.36 -12.23
CA VAL A 268 -11.48 5.18 -11.81
C VAL A 268 -11.04 3.73 -12.09
N PRO A 269 -9.87 3.54 -12.72
CA PRO A 269 -9.39 2.21 -13.11
C PRO A 269 -8.71 1.51 -11.93
N LEU A 270 -9.47 1.09 -10.93
CA LEU A 270 -8.95 0.33 -9.78
C LEU A 270 -9.32 -1.15 -9.90
N CYS A 271 -8.37 -2.00 -9.54
CA CYS A 271 -8.56 -3.43 -9.34
C CYS A 271 -8.00 -3.85 -7.97
N GLY A 272 -8.76 -4.65 -7.25
CA GLY A 272 -8.31 -5.26 -6.02
C GLY A 272 -7.32 -6.40 -6.32
N LEU A 273 -6.07 -6.22 -5.95
CA LEU A 273 -5.05 -7.26 -5.99
C LEU A 273 -4.99 -7.96 -4.63
N LYS A 274 -5.49 -9.21 -4.58
CA LYS A 274 -5.57 -9.98 -3.35
C LYS A 274 -4.17 -10.43 -2.92
N GLY A 275 -3.84 -10.21 -1.65
CA GLY A 275 -2.59 -10.64 -1.04
C GLY A 275 -2.84 -11.38 0.25
N TYR A 276 -1.81 -12.09 0.73
CA TYR A 276 -1.87 -12.92 1.94
C TYR A 276 -0.76 -12.55 2.89
N SER A 277 -1.01 -12.71 4.18
CA SER A 277 0.05 -12.63 5.18
C SER A 277 -0.11 -13.65 6.29
N LEU A 278 1.03 -14.03 6.86
CA LEU A 278 1.17 -14.80 8.08
C LEU A 278 1.76 -13.87 9.15
N THR A 279 1.25 -13.96 10.37
CA THR A 279 1.83 -13.25 11.52
C THR A 279 2.06 -14.26 12.62
N LEU A 280 3.27 -14.31 13.14
CA LEU A 280 3.64 -15.20 14.23
C LEU A 280 4.57 -14.48 15.22
N PRO A 281 4.72 -14.99 16.47
CA PRO A 281 5.66 -14.45 17.43
C PRO A 281 7.08 -14.38 16.83
N PHE A 282 7.79 -13.30 17.09
CA PHE A 282 9.19 -13.18 16.65
C PHE A 282 10.08 -14.07 17.53
N PRO A 283 10.94 -14.94 16.95
CA PRO A 283 11.76 -15.84 17.72
C PRO A 283 12.81 -15.08 18.56
N GLN A 284 12.97 -15.48 19.83
CA GLN A 284 13.93 -14.87 20.76
C GLN A 284 15.38 -15.10 20.32
N LYS A 285 15.67 -16.28 19.75
CA LYS A 285 17.01 -16.63 19.31
C LYS A 285 17.35 -15.94 17.99
N MET A 286 18.50 -15.28 17.95
CA MET A 286 19.01 -14.64 16.75
C MET A 286 19.31 -15.63 15.62
N GLY A 287 19.20 -15.18 14.37
CA GLY A 287 19.50 -15.96 13.18
C GLY A 287 18.42 -16.96 12.76
N ILE A 288 17.27 -17.01 13.46
CA ILE A 288 16.14 -17.88 13.08
C ILE A 288 15.22 -17.18 12.09
N ALA A 289 14.97 -15.86 12.29
CA ALA A 289 14.15 -15.04 11.41
C ALA A 289 14.83 -13.70 11.15
N PRO A 290 14.53 -13.04 10.03
CA PRO A 290 15.15 -11.77 9.67
C PRO A 290 14.90 -10.67 10.70
N GLN A 291 15.96 -9.99 11.12
CA GLN A 291 15.93 -8.82 11.99
C GLN A 291 15.67 -7.53 11.18
N ILE A 292 16.24 -7.46 9.98
CA ILE A 292 16.00 -6.39 9.02
C ILE A 292 14.80 -6.75 8.12
N SER A 293 14.31 -5.78 7.36
CA SER A 293 13.30 -6.07 6.35
C SER A 293 13.92 -6.84 5.18
N VAL A 294 13.42 -8.05 4.89
CA VAL A 294 13.90 -8.87 3.77
C VAL A 294 12.80 -9.03 2.73
N THR A 295 13.13 -8.86 1.46
CA THR A 295 12.28 -9.23 0.33
C THR A 295 12.97 -10.30 -0.50
N ASP A 296 12.41 -11.49 -0.58
CA ASP A 296 12.82 -12.51 -1.56
C ASP A 296 12.23 -12.15 -2.93
N TYR A 297 13.06 -11.63 -3.82
CA TYR A 297 12.63 -11.18 -5.15
C TYR A 297 12.09 -12.35 -5.98
N GLY A 298 12.66 -13.54 -5.83
CA GLY A 298 12.25 -14.73 -6.59
C GLY A 298 10.85 -15.21 -6.24
N HIS A 299 10.56 -15.31 -4.95
CA HIS A 299 9.27 -15.76 -4.44
C HIS A 299 8.26 -14.61 -4.23
N LYS A 300 8.71 -13.33 -4.32
CA LYS A 300 7.89 -12.15 -4.02
C LYS A 300 7.31 -12.17 -2.60
N ILE A 301 8.12 -12.62 -1.65
CA ILE A 301 7.78 -12.70 -0.22
C ILE A 301 8.54 -11.61 0.53
N VAL A 302 7.81 -10.96 1.42
CA VAL A 302 8.30 -9.91 2.31
C VAL A 302 8.33 -10.46 3.74
N TYR A 303 9.43 -10.24 4.44
CA TYR A 303 9.59 -10.54 5.86
C TYR A 303 9.87 -9.25 6.60
N ALA A 304 9.11 -8.96 7.65
CA ALA A 304 9.27 -7.76 8.46
C ALA A 304 9.06 -8.08 9.94
N ARG A 305 10.02 -7.68 10.77
CA ARG A 305 9.86 -7.70 12.22
C ARG A 305 9.06 -6.47 12.66
N LEU A 306 7.94 -6.69 13.36
CA LEU A 306 7.03 -5.67 13.86
C LEU A 306 6.91 -5.81 15.39
N GLY A 307 7.82 -5.18 16.13
CA GLY A 307 7.94 -5.38 17.58
C GLY A 307 8.38 -6.82 17.92
N ASP A 308 7.48 -7.53 18.60
CA ASP A 308 7.61 -8.93 19.01
C ASP A 308 6.96 -9.92 18.01
N ARG A 309 6.60 -9.48 16.82
CA ARG A 309 5.97 -10.32 15.79
C ARG A 309 6.77 -10.31 14.48
N LEU A 310 6.72 -11.44 13.78
CA LEU A 310 7.19 -11.58 12.40
C LEU A 310 5.98 -11.51 11.47
N ARG A 311 5.96 -10.57 10.56
CA ARG A 311 5.01 -10.48 9.46
C ARG A 311 5.65 -11.02 8.19
N ILE A 312 4.94 -11.95 7.53
CA ILE A 312 5.34 -12.53 6.26
C ILE A 312 4.20 -12.26 5.29
N ALA A 313 4.46 -11.43 4.27
CA ALA A 313 3.45 -11.07 3.28
C ALA A 313 3.87 -11.47 1.88
N ALA A 314 2.93 -12.03 1.11
CA ALA A 314 3.23 -12.59 -0.19
C ALA A 314 2.05 -12.55 -1.15
N MET A 315 2.36 -12.92 -2.38
CA MET A 315 1.43 -13.30 -3.43
C MET A 315 0.49 -12.18 -3.90
N VAL A 316 0.04 -12.33 -5.12
CA VAL A 316 -0.95 -11.47 -5.76
C VAL A 316 -1.92 -12.35 -6.54
N ASP A 317 -3.21 -12.27 -6.19
CA ASP A 317 -4.26 -12.93 -6.95
C ASP A 317 -5.16 -11.86 -7.58
N ILE A 318 -5.36 -11.95 -8.90
CA ILE A 318 -6.23 -11.06 -9.69
C ILE A 318 -7.53 -11.80 -10.01
N GLY A 319 -8.69 -11.15 -9.82
CA GLY A 319 -9.99 -11.72 -10.12
C GLY A 319 -10.54 -12.64 -9.01
N TYR A 320 -9.98 -12.57 -7.82
CA TYR A 320 -10.45 -13.25 -6.62
C TYR A 320 -10.95 -12.19 -5.62
N ASP A 321 -12.25 -12.10 -5.47
CA ASP A 321 -12.87 -11.15 -4.55
C ASP A 321 -13.05 -11.74 -3.14
N GLY A 322 -13.45 -10.88 -2.21
CA GLY A 322 -13.77 -11.26 -0.83
C GLY A 322 -12.56 -11.50 0.05
N ASN A 323 -12.85 -11.78 1.31
CA ASN A 323 -11.85 -12.00 2.37
C ASN A 323 -11.60 -13.49 2.65
N GLU A 324 -12.01 -14.38 1.75
CA GLU A 324 -11.76 -15.81 1.90
C GLU A 324 -10.28 -16.13 1.75
N LEU A 325 -9.75 -16.88 2.70
CA LEU A 325 -8.40 -17.43 2.65
C LEU A 325 -8.40 -18.65 1.73
N ARG A 326 -7.58 -18.60 0.69
CA ARG A 326 -7.38 -19.75 -0.21
C ARG A 326 -6.36 -20.69 0.43
N SER A 327 -6.82 -21.86 0.88
CA SER A 327 -6.00 -22.83 1.62
C SER A 327 -4.76 -23.28 0.84
N GLU A 328 -4.88 -23.47 -0.48
CA GLU A 328 -3.76 -23.83 -1.35
C GLU A 328 -2.68 -22.74 -1.43
N ARG A 329 -3.08 -21.44 -1.35
CA ARG A 329 -2.13 -20.32 -1.33
C ARG A 329 -1.42 -20.21 0.01
N ILE A 330 -2.17 -20.37 1.09
CA ILE A 330 -1.62 -20.35 2.45
C ILE A 330 -0.67 -21.54 2.64
N GLY A 331 -1.06 -22.75 2.20
CA GLY A 331 -0.21 -23.94 2.28
C GLY A 331 1.10 -23.76 1.51
N ALA A 332 1.05 -23.24 0.28
CA ALA A 332 2.24 -22.95 -0.50
C ALA A 332 3.14 -21.88 0.17
N LEU A 333 2.56 -20.83 0.74
CA LEU A 333 3.32 -19.81 1.46
C LEU A 333 4.03 -20.40 2.69
N LYS A 334 3.32 -21.19 3.50
CA LYS A 334 3.91 -21.88 4.68
C LYS A 334 5.09 -22.78 4.27
N GLN A 335 4.95 -23.57 3.20
CA GLN A 335 6.00 -24.43 2.67
C GLN A 335 7.25 -23.64 2.24
N ILE A 336 7.09 -22.54 1.51
CA ILE A 336 8.22 -21.69 1.07
C ILE A 336 8.92 -21.07 2.29
N VAL A 337 8.15 -20.62 3.28
CA VAL A 337 8.71 -20.05 4.53
C VAL A 337 9.47 -21.09 5.31
N ALA A 338 8.92 -22.29 5.51
CA ALA A 338 9.58 -23.39 6.21
C ALA A 338 10.89 -23.83 5.50
N ALA A 339 10.88 -23.88 4.16
CA ALA A 339 12.08 -24.16 3.37
C ALA A 339 13.14 -23.06 3.48
N SER A 340 12.72 -21.79 3.62
CA SER A 340 13.64 -20.65 3.75
C SER A 340 14.21 -20.52 5.17
N PHE A 341 13.41 -20.81 6.19
CA PHE A 341 13.75 -20.67 7.60
C PHE A 341 13.37 -21.93 8.38
N PRO A 342 14.08 -23.06 8.22
CA PRO A 342 13.69 -24.37 8.77
C PRO A 342 13.69 -24.42 10.29
N GLN A 343 14.34 -23.49 10.98
CA GLN A 343 14.33 -23.38 12.44
C GLN A 343 13.17 -22.51 12.97
N LEU A 344 12.41 -21.87 12.08
CA LEU A 344 11.27 -21.03 12.48
C LEU A 344 10.10 -21.92 12.89
N GLN A 345 9.70 -21.79 14.14
CA GLN A 345 8.57 -22.51 14.72
C GLN A 345 7.28 -21.66 14.65
N GLY A 346 6.13 -22.30 14.85
CA GLY A 346 4.84 -21.61 14.92
C GLY A 346 4.28 -21.17 13.57
N ILE A 347 4.79 -21.71 12.45
CA ILE A 347 4.29 -21.36 11.10
C ILE A 347 2.85 -21.89 10.90
N ASP A 348 2.52 -23.04 11.50
CA ASP A 348 1.19 -23.65 11.37
C ASP A 348 0.12 -22.92 12.20
N GLU A 349 0.53 -22.36 13.33
CA GLU A 349 -0.29 -21.60 14.25
C GLU A 349 -0.34 -20.10 13.92
N ALA A 350 0.36 -19.66 12.85
CA ALA A 350 0.40 -18.26 12.45
C ALA A 350 -0.98 -17.69 12.21
N GLU A 351 -1.21 -16.47 12.68
CA GLU A 351 -2.40 -15.69 12.32
C GLU A 351 -2.42 -15.45 10.82
N LEU A 352 -3.50 -15.87 10.17
CA LEU A 352 -3.68 -15.79 8.72
C LEU A 352 -4.51 -14.56 8.37
N TRP A 353 -4.10 -13.84 7.34
CA TRP A 353 -4.85 -12.72 6.84
C TRP A 353 -4.79 -12.60 5.30
N THR A 354 -5.83 -12.01 4.74
CA THR A 354 -5.88 -11.62 3.33
C THR A 354 -6.47 -10.22 3.17
N GLY A 355 -6.00 -9.49 2.16
CA GLY A 355 -6.52 -8.16 1.85
C GLY A 355 -6.35 -7.78 0.39
N MET A 356 -7.16 -6.81 -0.02
CA MET A 356 -7.29 -6.37 -1.41
C MET A 356 -6.57 -5.04 -1.61
N ARG A 357 -5.40 -5.05 -2.28
CA ARG A 357 -4.65 -3.83 -2.60
C ARG A 357 -5.37 -3.06 -3.73
N PRO A 358 -5.83 -1.82 -3.51
CA PRO A 358 -6.51 -1.05 -4.55
C PRO A 358 -5.49 -0.49 -5.54
N SER A 359 -5.32 -1.16 -6.68
CA SER A 359 -4.24 -0.87 -7.62
C SER A 359 -4.75 -0.27 -8.92
N THR A 360 -4.10 0.81 -9.36
CA THR A 360 -4.22 1.31 -10.73
C THR A 360 -3.48 0.39 -11.68
N PRO A 361 -3.84 0.32 -12.97
CA PRO A 361 -3.16 -0.56 -13.93
C PRO A 361 -1.71 -0.13 -14.20
N ALA A 362 -1.44 1.17 -14.17
CA ALA A 362 -0.12 1.73 -14.47
C ALA A 362 0.80 1.86 -13.23
N GLY A 363 0.24 1.78 -12.01
CA GLY A 363 0.96 1.86 -10.75
C GLY A 363 0.78 3.14 -9.94
N PRO A 364 0.93 4.35 -10.51
CA PRO A 364 0.76 5.59 -9.76
C PRO A 364 -0.64 5.74 -9.15
N PRO A 365 -0.76 6.34 -7.95
CA PRO A 365 -2.04 6.65 -7.34
C PRO A 365 -2.75 7.78 -8.08
N LEU A 366 -4.03 7.99 -7.73
CA LEU A 366 -4.89 9.03 -8.26
C LEU A 366 -5.19 10.02 -7.14
N LEU A 367 -4.59 11.20 -7.23
CA LEU A 367 -4.70 12.27 -6.25
C LEU A 367 -5.39 13.48 -6.85
N GLY A 368 -6.14 14.22 -6.02
CA GLY A 368 -6.69 15.51 -6.39
C GLY A 368 -8.19 15.49 -6.69
N ARG A 369 -8.62 16.47 -7.47
CA ARG A 369 -10.05 16.69 -7.75
C ARG A 369 -10.60 15.66 -8.73
N ALA A 370 -11.79 15.13 -8.43
CA ALA A 370 -12.59 14.35 -9.35
C ALA A 370 -13.38 15.24 -10.32
N LYS A 371 -14.43 14.69 -10.92
CA LYS A 371 -15.30 15.43 -11.87
C LYS A 371 -15.98 16.64 -11.26
N TYR A 372 -16.32 16.62 -9.97
CA TYR A 372 -17.08 17.67 -9.28
C TYR A 372 -16.16 18.60 -8.50
N GLN A 373 -16.55 19.89 -8.40
CA GLN A 373 -15.71 20.95 -7.81
C GLN A 373 -15.30 20.70 -6.36
N ASN A 374 -16.12 19.97 -5.60
CA ASN A 374 -15.90 19.65 -4.19
C ASN A 374 -15.77 18.15 -3.91
N LEU A 375 -15.41 17.37 -4.92
CA LEU A 375 -15.15 15.93 -4.79
C LEU A 375 -13.67 15.65 -5.05
N TRP A 376 -13.01 15.07 -4.05
CA TRP A 376 -11.58 14.82 -4.04
C TRP A 376 -11.29 13.34 -3.94
N MET A 377 -10.15 12.91 -4.45
CA MET A 377 -9.71 11.51 -4.47
C MET A 377 -8.31 11.37 -3.88
N ASN A 378 -8.14 10.34 -3.06
CA ASN A 378 -6.84 9.84 -2.61
C ASN A 378 -6.87 8.31 -2.72
N LEU A 379 -6.54 7.77 -3.89
CA LEU A 379 -6.85 6.40 -4.29
C LEU A 379 -5.69 5.71 -5.01
N GLY A 380 -5.71 4.38 -5.01
CA GLY A 380 -4.93 3.61 -5.97
C GLY A 380 -3.45 3.38 -5.59
N GLN A 381 -3.07 3.58 -4.35
CA GLN A 381 -1.68 3.39 -3.88
C GLN A 381 -1.21 1.92 -3.93
N GLY A 382 -2.09 0.98 -4.22
CA GLY A 382 -1.76 -0.42 -4.44
C GLY A 382 -1.02 -1.07 -3.28
N SER A 383 0.11 -1.69 -3.56
CA SER A 383 0.98 -2.33 -2.55
C SER A 383 1.74 -1.34 -1.68
N LEU A 384 1.80 -0.07 -2.08
CA LEU A 384 2.58 0.99 -1.43
C LEU A 384 1.71 1.90 -0.54
N GLY A 385 0.48 1.50 -0.23
CA GLY A 385 -0.47 2.33 0.52
C GLY A 385 0.10 2.90 1.81
N PHE A 386 0.82 2.10 2.59
CA PHE A 386 1.45 2.58 3.82
C PHE A 386 2.62 3.54 3.52
N THR A 387 3.51 3.18 2.61
CA THR A 387 4.64 4.01 2.19
C THR A 387 4.21 5.38 1.68
N LEU A 388 3.10 5.44 0.92
CA LEU A 388 2.65 6.67 0.25
C LEU A 388 1.62 7.48 1.06
N ALA A 389 1.15 6.96 2.20
CA ALA A 389 0.03 7.55 2.94
C ALA A 389 0.28 9.01 3.35
N ALA A 390 1.42 9.30 3.99
CA ALA A 390 1.75 10.63 4.47
C ALA A 390 1.93 11.63 3.31
N GLY A 391 2.69 11.25 2.27
CA GLY A 391 2.88 12.09 1.09
C GLY A 391 1.60 12.35 0.31
N SER A 392 0.77 11.32 0.10
CA SER A 392 -0.54 11.48 -0.56
C SER A 392 -1.46 12.44 0.21
N ALA A 393 -1.42 12.37 1.54
CA ALA A 393 -2.25 13.20 2.40
C ALA A 393 -1.88 14.68 2.31
N VAL A 394 -0.58 15.01 2.38
CA VAL A 394 -0.13 16.41 2.30
C VAL A 394 -0.33 17.00 0.90
N VAL A 395 -0.13 16.19 -0.16
CA VAL A 395 -0.45 16.60 -1.53
C VAL A 395 -1.94 16.95 -1.66
N LEU A 396 -2.82 16.09 -1.16
CA LEU A 396 -4.25 16.35 -1.23
C LEU A 396 -4.66 17.56 -0.36
N GLY A 397 -4.07 17.70 0.83
CA GLY A 397 -4.29 18.84 1.71
C GLY A 397 -3.94 20.16 1.04
N ALA A 398 -2.78 20.26 0.38
CA ALA A 398 -2.37 21.45 -0.38
C ALA A 398 -3.36 21.78 -1.49
N LEU A 399 -3.72 20.77 -2.32
CA LEU A 399 -4.70 20.96 -3.41
C LEU A 399 -6.07 21.43 -2.91
N LEU A 400 -6.56 20.87 -1.80
CA LEU A 400 -7.86 21.24 -1.21
C LEU A 400 -7.82 22.66 -0.63
N SER A 401 -6.66 23.09 -0.17
CA SER A 401 -6.40 24.42 0.34
C SER A 401 -6.16 25.46 -0.78
N GLY A 402 -6.02 25.02 -2.03
CA GLY A 402 -5.65 25.87 -3.16
C GLY A 402 -4.19 26.28 -3.18
N GLU A 403 -3.34 25.53 -2.50
CA GLU A 403 -1.89 25.71 -2.46
C GLU A 403 -1.20 24.79 -3.48
N ASP A 404 -0.03 25.18 -3.97
CA ASP A 404 0.78 24.33 -4.81
C ASP A 404 1.41 23.20 -3.99
N PRO A 405 1.25 21.94 -4.41
CA PRO A 405 1.92 20.82 -3.75
C PRO A 405 3.45 20.93 -3.84
N ALA A 406 4.16 20.43 -2.83
CA ALA A 406 5.62 20.44 -2.76
C ALA A 406 6.31 19.61 -3.87
N ILE A 407 5.55 18.83 -4.64
CA ILE A 407 6.03 18.00 -5.75
C ILE A 407 5.17 18.20 -7.00
N SER A 408 5.74 17.96 -8.20
CA SER A 408 4.95 17.88 -9.43
C SER A 408 3.91 16.76 -9.35
N LEU A 409 2.71 17.04 -9.84
CA LEU A 409 1.59 16.11 -9.91
C LEU A 409 1.56 15.26 -11.20
N ASP A 410 2.55 15.41 -12.08
CA ASP A 410 2.63 14.63 -13.31
C ASP A 410 2.52 13.13 -13.02
N GLY A 411 1.58 12.47 -13.68
CA GLY A 411 1.30 11.06 -13.52
C GLY A 411 0.61 10.66 -12.21
N LEU A 412 0.27 11.60 -11.33
CA LEU A 412 -0.39 11.36 -10.04
C LEU A 412 -1.86 11.81 -10.00
N THR A 413 -2.34 12.50 -11.04
CA THR A 413 -3.70 13.01 -11.10
C THR A 413 -4.60 12.16 -11.99
N TRP A 414 -5.89 12.19 -11.68
CA TRP A 414 -6.90 11.58 -12.54
C TRP A 414 -7.24 12.50 -13.72
N SER A 415 -7.31 11.92 -14.93
CA SER A 415 -7.86 12.60 -16.10
C SER A 415 -9.05 11.82 -16.66
N GLN A 416 -10.03 12.49 -17.25
CA GLN A 416 -11.20 11.82 -17.86
C GLN A 416 -10.86 11.03 -19.13
N SER A 417 -9.62 11.09 -19.61
CA SER A 417 -9.16 10.59 -20.91
C SER A 417 -8.63 9.15 -20.88
N VAL A 418 -9.07 8.31 -19.95
CA VAL A 418 -8.71 6.88 -19.95
C VAL A 418 -9.94 5.99 -20.03
#